data_8de3af5c620aa1bd87b1e23562f8e5b1
#
_entry.id   8de3af5c620aa1bd87b1e23562f8e5b1
#
_cell.length_a   1.000
_cell.length_b   1.000
_cell.length_c   1.000
_cell.angle_alpha   90.00
_cell.angle_beta   90.00
_cell.angle_gamma   90.00
#
_symmetry.space_group_name_H-M   'P 1'
#
loop_
_entity.id
_entity.type
_entity.pdbx_description
1 polymer ?
#
loop_
_entity_poly.entity_id
_entity_poly.type
_entity_poly.pdbx_seq_one_letter_code
_entity_poly.pdbx_strand_id
1 'polypeptide(L)'
;IDIFGSSKERSYYPVVSMTDGIVEKIGWLPLGGYRIGIRSPGGGYFYYAHLSAYEKDFQVGDRVQAGEILGLMGDTGYGPEGTSGKFPVHLHLGIYITNHRGEEMSINPYPILVLLENQTQEYQY
;
A
#
# COMPACT_ATOMS: atom_id res chain seq x y z
N ILE A 1 -4.67 -4.90 7.02
CA ILE A 1 -5.95 -5.12 6.36
C ILE A 1 -5.74 -5.48 4.90
N ASP A 2 -6.55 -6.36 4.40
CA ASP A 2 -6.51 -6.81 3.01
C ASP A 2 -7.70 -6.22 2.24
N ILE A 3 -7.41 -5.64 1.08
CA ILE A 3 -8.42 -4.97 0.26
C ILE A 3 -8.53 -5.71 -1.07
N PHE A 4 -9.73 -6.23 -1.33
CA PHE A 4 -10.03 -6.96 -2.57
C PHE A 4 -10.89 -6.09 -3.48
N GLY A 5 -10.59 -6.14 -4.79
CA GLY A 5 -11.43 -5.52 -5.80
C GLY A 5 -12.45 -6.50 -6.36
N SER A 6 -13.35 -5.99 -7.21
CA SER A 6 -14.32 -6.82 -7.92
C SER A 6 -13.67 -7.67 -9.01
N SER A 7 -12.57 -7.20 -9.61
CA SER A 7 -11.75 -7.99 -10.54
C SER A 7 -10.72 -8.79 -9.77
N LYS A 8 -10.44 -10.01 -10.21
CA LYS A 8 -9.39 -10.87 -9.66
C LYS A 8 -8.12 -10.84 -10.51
N GLU A 9 -8.07 -9.96 -11.50
CA GLU A 9 -6.93 -9.85 -12.40
C GLU A 9 -5.79 -9.08 -11.75
N ARG A 10 -4.55 -9.56 -11.94
CA ARG A 10 -3.33 -8.82 -11.57
C ARG A 10 -3.26 -7.54 -12.38
N SER A 11 -2.69 -6.50 -11.77
CA SER A 11 -2.42 -5.23 -12.45
C SER A 11 -3.68 -4.52 -12.94
N TYR A 12 -4.85 -4.86 -12.40
CA TYR A 12 -6.11 -4.22 -12.77
C TYR A 12 -6.33 -2.91 -12.00
N TYR A 13 -6.07 -2.91 -10.69
CA TYR A 13 -6.32 -1.75 -9.85
C TYR A 13 -5.03 -0.99 -9.55
N PRO A 14 -5.01 0.33 -9.79
CA PRO A 14 -3.90 1.15 -9.29
C PRO A 14 -3.96 1.24 -7.77
N VAL A 15 -2.78 1.26 -7.15
CA VAL A 15 -2.61 1.49 -5.72
C VAL A 15 -2.07 2.91 -5.56
N VAL A 16 -2.81 3.74 -4.83
CA VAL A 16 -2.45 5.15 -4.64
C VAL A 16 -2.00 5.39 -3.21
N SER A 17 -1.12 6.38 -3.04
CA SER A 17 -0.70 6.78 -1.70
C SER A 17 -1.84 7.45 -0.96
N MET A 18 -2.08 7.04 0.28
CA MET A 18 -3.09 7.64 1.15
C MET A 18 -2.60 8.94 1.79
N THR A 19 -1.32 9.24 1.66
CA THR A 19 -0.70 10.38 2.35
C THR A 19 0.40 10.99 1.49
N ASP A 20 0.67 12.27 1.73
CA ASP A 20 1.95 12.85 1.36
C ASP A 20 3.04 12.16 2.18
N GLY A 21 4.24 12.06 1.63
CA GLY A 21 5.31 11.46 2.40
C GLY A 21 6.56 11.20 1.59
N ILE A 22 7.41 10.38 2.16
CA ILE A 22 8.69 10.00 1.59
C ILE A 22 8.78 8.49 1.53
N VAL A 23 9.27 7.95 0.41
CA VAL A 23 9.53 6.53 0.26
C VAL A 23 10.62 6.14 1.27
N GLU A 24 10.27 5.32 2.24
CA GLU A 24 11.20 4.84 3.26
C GLU A 24 11.73 3.46 2.94
N LYS A 25 10.91 2.62 2.33
CA LYS A 25 11.27 1.25 1.94
C LYS A 25 10.66 0.90 0.60
N ILE A 26 11.40 0.10 -0.17
CA ILE A 26 11.00 -0.35 -1.50
C ILE A 26 11.62 -1.74 -1.76
N GLY A 27 10.99 -2.54 -2.61
CA GLY A 27 11.54 -3.81 -3.06
C GLY A 27 10.84 -5.02 -2.48
N TRP A 28 11.46 -6.17 -2.63
CA TRP A 28 10.88 -7.48 -2.32
C TRP A 28 11.03 -7.86 -0.85
N LEU A 29 9.97 -8.41 -0.28
CA LEU A 29 10.00 -9.14 0.98
C LEU A 29 9.44 -10.55 0.75
N PRO A 30 9.97 -11.59 1.45
CA PRO A 30 9.52 -12.97 1.23
C PRO A 30 8.01 -13.16 1.40
N LEU A 31 7.39 -12.52 2.36
CA LEU A 31 5.95 -12.60 2.57
C LEU A 31 5.19 -11.51 1.80
N GLY A 32 5.63 -10.27 1.89
CA GLY A 32 4.91 -9.13 1.30
C GLY A 32 5.04 -8.99 -0.21
N GLY A 33 6.00 -9.68 -0.83
CA GLY A 33 6.27 -9.51 -2.25
C GLY A 33 6.85 -8.13 -2.55
N TYR A 34 6.48 -7.55 -3.69
CA TYR A 34 6.85 -6.16 -4.00
C TYR A 34 6.03 -5.23 -3.11
N ARG A 35 6.73 -4.46 -2.29
CA ARG A 35 6.10 -3.55 -1.33
C ARG A 35 6.72 -2.16 -1.40
N ILE A 36 5.96 -1.18 -0.95
CA ILE A 36 6.45 0.18 -0.77
C ILE A 36 5.96 0.71 0.58
N GLY A 37 6.84 1.36 1.30
CA GLY A 37 6.54 1.98 2.59
C GLY A 37 6.74 3.48 2.52
N ILE A 38 5.72 4.23 2.92
CA ILE A 38 5.71 5.68 2.89
C ILE A 38 5.66 6.21 4.32
N ARG A 39 6.61 7.08 4.66
CA ARG A 39 6.62 7.80 5.94
C ARG A 39 5.95 9.15 5.74
N SER A 40 4.83 9.38 6.44
CA SER A 40 4.10 10.65 6.35
C SER A 40 4.81 11.75 7.13
N PRO A 41 4.52 13.04 6.84
CA PRO A 41 5.12 14.16 7.60
C PRO A 41 4.82 14.10 9.09
N GLY A 42 3.66 13.54 9.47
CA GLY A 42 3.29 13.37 10.88
C GLY A 42 3.93 12.17 11.57
N GLY A 43 4.75 11.39 10.85
CA GLY A 43 5.46 10.23 11.39
C GLY A 43 4.77 8.89 11.22
N GLY A 44 3.58 8.83 10.65
CA GLY A 44 2.89 7.58 10.35
C GLY A 44 3.59 6.83 9.23
N TYR A 45 3.59 5.50 9.30
CA TYR A 45 4.17 4.63 8.28
C TYR A 45 3.05 3.89 7.56
N PHE A 46 3.00 4.05 6.25
CA PHE A 46 1.98 3.45 5.39
C PHE A 46 2.63 2.40 4.51
N TYR A 47 2.19 1.16 4.66
CA TYR A 47 2.78 -0.02 4.03
C TYR A 47 1.79 -0.61 3.03
N TYR A 48 2.27 -0.81 1.79
CA TYR A 48 1.49 -1.36 0.68
C TYR A 48 2.23 -2.57 0.14
N ALA A 49 1.58 -3.73 0.13
CA ALA A 49 2.24 -4.99 -0.24
C ALA A 49 1.49 -5.76 -1.30
N HIS A 50 2.14 -6.80 -1.82
CA HIS A 50 1.67 -7.69 -2.87
C HIS A 50 1.45 -7.01 -4.22
N LEU A 51 2.21 -5.93 -4.49
CA LEU A 51 2.10 -5.22 -5.76
C LEU A 51 2.61 -6.09 -6.91
N SER A 52 1.95 -6.02 -8.08
CA SER A 52 2.41 -6.69 -9.28
C SER A 52 3.52 -5.90 -9.98
N ALA A 53 3.47 -4.57 -9.87
CA ALA A 53 4.46 -3.68 -10.44
C ALA A 53 4.43 -2.34 -9.72
N TYR A 54 5.56 -1.62 -9.77
CA TYR A 54 5.63 -0.22 -9.35
C TYR A 54 5.28 0.69 -10.52
N GLU A 55 4.70 1.85 -10.24
CA GLU A 55 4.36 2.84 -11.27
C GLU A 55 5.62 3.39 -11.96
N LYS A 56 6.70 3.54 -11.20
CA LYS A 56 7.98 4.02 -11.68
C LYS A 56 9.09 3.46 -10.81
N ASP A 57 10.34 3.75 -11.14
CA ASP A 57 11.50 3.32 -10.38
C ASP A 57 11.68 4.19 -9.13
N PHE A 58 10.82 3.95 -8.14
CA PHE A 58 10.90 4.67 -6.86
C PHE A 58 12.20 4.33 -6.12
N GLN A 59 12.80 5.36 -5.54
CA GLN A 59 14.00 5.23 -4.71
C GLN A 59 13.67 5.69 -3.28
N VAL A 60 14.36 5.11 -2.31
CA VAL A 60 14.28 5.59 -0.92
C VAL A 60 14.65 7.08 -0.89
N GLY A 61 13.81 7.88 -0.25
CA GLY A 61 13.95 9.34 -0.21
C GLY A 61 13.08 10.09 -1.21
N ASP A 62 12.49 9.41 -2.19
CA ASP A 62 11.58 10.06 -3.13
C ASP A 62 10.34 10.59 -2.41
N ARG A 63 9.87 11.75 -2.84
CA ARG A 63 8.63 12.35 -2.33
C ARG A 63 7.44 11.84 -3.11
N VAL A 64 6.34 11.57 -2.39
CA VAL A 64 5.05 11.23 -2.98
C VAL A 64 3.97 12.14 -2.40
N GLN A 65 2.90 12.31 -3.17
CA GLN A 65 1.74 13.08 -2.75
C GLN A 65 0.56 12.13 -2.54
N ALA A 66 -0.35 12.51 -1.65
CA ALA A 66 -1.60 11.78 -1.49
C ALA A 66 -2.31 11.68 -2.85
N GLY A 67 -2.77 10.47 -3.21
CA GLY A 67 -3.41 10.22 -4.50
C GLY A 67 -2.43 9.85 -5.62
N GLU A 68 -1.13 9.97 -5.41
CA GLU A 68 -0.14 9.56 -6.41
C GLU A 68 -0.15 8.03 -6.56
N ILE A 69 -0.09 7.54 -7.80
CA ILE A 69 -0.07 6.10 -8.06
C ILE A 69 1.29 5.55 -7.66
N LEU A 70 1.28 4.51 -6.82
CA LEU A 70 2.49 3.82 -6.36
C LEU A 70 2.78 2.59 -7.20
N GLY A 71 1.74 1.91 -7.66
CA GLY A 71 1.87 0.67 -8.41
C GLY A 71 0.51 0.07 -8.71
N LEU A 72 0.53 -1.22 -9.01
CA LEU A 72 -0.68 -1.97 -9.37
C LEU A 72 -0.89 -3.11 -8.37
N MET A 73 -2.15 -3.34 -8.00
CA MET A 73 -2.53 -4.42 -7.11
C MET A 73 -2.22 -5.77 -7.73
N GLY A 74 -1.65 -6.67 -6.94
CA GLY A 74 -1.24 -7.97 -7.41
C GLY A 74 -1.38 -9.07 -6.37
N ASP A 75 -0.60 -10.14 -6.58
CA ASP A 75 -0.59 -11.34 -5.74
C ASP A 75 0.84 -11.83 -5.52
N THR A 76 1.80 -10.93 -5.47
CA THR A 76 3.22 -11.27 -5.25
C THR A 76 3.49 -11.55 -3.77
N GLY A 77 4.43 -12.44 -3.52
CA GLY A 77 4.86 -12.78 -2.17
C GLY A 77 4.83 -14.27 -1.87
N TYR A 78 5.10 -14.61 -0.62
CA TYR A 78 5.18 -15.96 -0.08
C TYR A 78 6.19 -16.83 -0.82
N GLY A 79 7.40 -16.31 -1.00
CA GLY A 79 8.50 -17.02 -1.63
C GLY A 79 9.62 -16.11 -2.09
N PRO A 80 10.58 -16.65 -2.88
CA PRO A 80 11.66 -15.87 -3.48
C PRO A 80 11.12 -14.79 -4.40
N GLU A 81 11.95 -13.81 -4.71
CA GLU A 81 11.56 -12.68 -5.58
C GLU A 81 10.91 -13.17 -6.88
N GLY A 82 9.76 -12.58 -7.21
CA GLY A 82 8.98 -12.93 -8.39
C GLY A 82 7.88 -13.96 -8.14
N THR A 83 7.82 -14.55 -6.95
CA THR A 83 6.74 -15.49 -6.61
C THR A 83 5.39 -14.79 -6.65
N SER A 84 4.40 -15.42 -7.29
CA SER A 84 3.03 -14.93 -7.37
C SER A 84 2.05 -16.11 -7.44
N GLY A 85 0.75 -15.83 -7.32
CA GLY A 85 -0.28 -16.83 -7.49
C GLY A 85 -0.51 -17.74 -6.28
N LYS A 86 0.08 -17.45 -5.13
CA LYS A 86 -0.09 -18.23 -3.89
C LYS A 86 -1.40 -17.91 -3.17
N PHE A 87 -2.03 -16.79 -3.50
CA PHE A 87 -3.25 -16.30 -2.88
C PHE A 87 -3.98 -15.38 -3.87
N PRO A 88 -5.26 -15.02 -3.62
CA PRO A 88 -5.98 -14.11 -4.50
C PRO A 88 -5.37 -12.72 -4.57
N VAL A 89 -5.52 -12.05 -5.71
CA VAL A 89 -5.09 -10.66 -5.89
C VAL A 89 -5.77 -9.77 -4.86
N HIS A 90 -4.96 -9.01 -4.11
CA HIS A 90 -5.45 -8.05 -3.11
C HIS A 90 -4.35 -7.08 -2.72
N LEU A 91 -4.74 -5.95 -2.13
CA LEU A 91 -3.80 -5.04 -1.49
C LEU A 91 -3.75 -5.35 0.01
N HIS A 92 -2.55 -5.61 0.53
CA HIS A 92 -2.33 -5.64 1.98
C HIS A 92 -1.86 -4.24 2.40
N LEU A 93 -2.68 -3.56 3.18
CA LEU A 93 -2.41 -2.22 3.68
C LEU A 93 -2.17 -2.27 5.17
N GLY A 94 -1.02 -1.77 5.60
CA GLY A 94 -0.70 -1.58 7.01
C GLY A 94 -0.47 -0.11 7.31
N ILE A 95 -0.98 0.35 8.44
CA ILE A 95 -0.74 1.72 8.92
C ILE A 95 -0.20 1.61 10.34
N TYR A 96 0.93 2.27 10.58
CA TYR A 96 1.65 2.22 11.85
C TYR A 96 1.88 3.64 12.34
N ILE A 97 1.63 3.87 13.62
CA ILE A 97 1.89 5.15 14.28
C ILE A 97 2.86 4.93 15.44
N THR A 98 3.59 5.97 15.80
CA THR A 98 4.47 5.94 16.96
C THR A 98 3.74 6.61 18.13
N ASN A 99 3.63 5.90 19.26
CA ASN A 99 3.02 6.46 20.45
C ASN A 99 3.98 7.40 21.17
N HIS A 100 3.52 8.04 22.24
CA HIS A 100 4.34 9.00 23.02
C HIS A 100 5.54 8.36 23.72
N ARG A 101 5.61 7.01 23.78
CA ARG A 101 6.77 6.27 24.33
C ARG A 101 7.78 5.91 23.23
N GLY A 102 7.54 6.29 21.98
CA GLY A 102 8.39 5.92 20.87
C GLY A 102 8.12 4.52 20.29
N GLU A 103 7.08 3.86 20.75
CA GLU A 103 6.71 2.52 20.24
C GLU A 103 5.84 2.63 19.00
N GLU A 104 6.17 1.87 17.97
CA GLU A 104 5.37 1.82 16.76
C GLU A 104 4.18 0.87 16.95
N MET A 105 2.99 1.34 16.59
CA MET A 105 1.74 0.61 16.79
C MET A 105 1.00 0.50 15.47
N SER A 106 0.53 -0.71 15.15
CA SER A 106 -0.38 -0.92 14.03
C SER A 106 -1.75 -0.37 14.39
N ILE A 107 -2.37 0.34 13.45
CA ILE A 107 -3.76 0.78 13.59
C ILE A 107 -4.63 0.08 12.56
N ASN A 108 -5.92 -0.08 12.88
CA ASN A 108 -6.87 -0.64 11.93
C ASN A 108 -7.25 0.46 10.92
N PRO A 109 -6.92 0.31 9.63
CA PRO A 109 -7.25 1.33 8.63
C PRO A 109 -8.71 1.29 8.17
N TYR A 110 -9.50 0.32 8.61
CA TYR A 110 -10.86 0.11 8.12
C TYR A 110 -11.76 1.34 8.21
N PRO A 111 -11.82 2.07 9.34
CA PRO A 111 -12.65 3.28 9.41
C PRO A 111 -12.23 4.36 8.42
N ILE A 112 -10.92 4.49 8.17
CA ILE A 112 -10.38 5.46 7.19
C ILE A 112 -10.79 5.05 5.78
N LEU A 113 -10.69 3.76 5.47
CA LEU A 113 -11.04 3.23 4.14
C LEU A 113 -12.54 3.39 3.86
N VAL A 114 -13.39 3.17 4.84
CA VAL A 114 -14.84 3.39 4.71
C VAL A 114 -15.13 4.86 4.40
N LEU A 115 -14.46 5.78 5.09
CA LEU A 115 -14.62 7.20 4.84
C LEU A 115 -14.20 7.58 3.42
N LEU A 116 -13.06 7.07 2.95
CA LEU A 116 -12.57 7.33 1.60
C LEU A 116 -13.50 6.74 0.54
N GLU A 117 -14.04 5.55 0.77
CA GLU A 117 -15.02 4.93 -0.12
C GLU A 117 -16.26 5.82 -0.28
N ASN A 118 -16.79 6.35 0.82
CA ASN A 118 -17.92 7.24 0.79
C ASN A 118 -17.63 8.52 0.00
N GLN A 119 -16.44 9.09 0.17
CA GLN A 119 -16.01 10.26 -0.58
C GLN A 119 -15.90 9.96 -2.09
N THR A 120 -15.35 8.79 -2.43
CA THR A 120 -15.25 8.37 -3.83
C THR A 120 -16.63 8.23 -4.47
N GLN A 121 -17.61 7.69 -3.74
CA GLN A 121 -18.98 7.57 -4.23
C GLN A 121 -19.63 8.93 -4.51
N GLU A 122 -19.29 9.96 -3.76
CA GLU A 122 -19.78 11.31 -3.98
C GLU A 122 -19.28 11.92 -5.29
N TYR A 123 -18.17 11.43 -5.81
CA TYR A 123 -17.55 11.95 -7.04
C TYR A 123 -17.75 11.06 -8.26
N GLN A 124 -18.52 10.00 -8.15
CA GLN A 124 -18.81 9.08 -9.26
C GLN A 124 -20.09 9.46 -9.98
N TYR A 125 -20.02 10.43 -10.86
CA TYR A 125 -21.21 10.80 -11.62
C TYR A 125 -20.94 10.92 -13.08
#